data_42bcdcaad362dd228567fa5d871bded9
#
_entry.id   42bcdcaad362dd228567fa5d871bded9
#
_cell.length_a   1.000
_cell.length_b   1.000
_cell.length_c   1.000
_cell.angle_alpha   90.00
_cell.angle_beta   90.00
_cell.angle_gamma   90.00
#
_symmetry.space_group_name_H-M   'P 1'
#
loop_
_entity.id
_entity.type
_entity.pdbx_description
1 polymer ?
#
loop_
_entity_poly.entity_id
_entity_poly.type
_entity_poly.pdbx_seq_one_letter_code
_entity_poly.pdbx_strand_id
1 'polypeptide(L)'
;LLAAHNPSREGSPIGVITVAGEIIDGEGGAGVAAGDSVSELIYDALKNDDLKALVIRVDSPGGSVTASEKIRLALVEAKKRKIPIVVSMANLTASGGYWISMPANAIFAEPSTITGSIGIFGVLPSGKEALAKWGVTTDGVRTTPLSGEPDVLGGISPKFDRLAQATVEKGYRDFLTRVAESRKKTVEQVDAIGQGRVWAGGTARQLGLVDRLGGLDDALAEAARLAKLEKGNWHPLYIEPVPDFASTLLGGLMPEPAQAHMPTDLFGRAAFEQQLLFDRIAADLRLLSGVQGAQVRCLECGVVAGVPTQPEGGLNKGWLELFIRHIR
;
A
#
# COMPACT_ATOMS: atom_id res chain seq x y z
N LEU A 1 -20.76 3.84 19.13
CA LEU A 1 -19.72 2.91 19.62
C LEU A 1 -18.44 3.66 20.00
N LEU A 2 -17.96 4.63 19.19
CA LEU A 2 -16.74 5.42 19.48
C LEU A 2 -16.87 6.30 20.75
N ALA A 3 -18.05 6.84 21.04
CA ALA A 3 -18.27 7.65 22.24
C ALA A 3 -18.22 6.84 23.56
N ALA A 4 -18.46 5.52 23.51
CA ALA A 4 -18.41 4.64 24.69
C ALA A 4 -16.98 4.22 25.07
N HIS A 5 -16.00 4.46 24.18
CA HIS A 5 -14.59 4.13 24.38
C HIS A 5 -13.70 5.37 24.48
N ASN A 6 -14.27 6.54 24.76
CA ASN A 6 -13.47 7.74 24.98
C ASN A 6 -12.92 7.67 26.44
N PRO A 7 -11.67 7.17 26.62
CA PRO A 7 -11.07 7.16 27.94
C PRO A 7 -10.98 8.61 28.44
N SER A 8 -10.89 8.77 29.75
CA SER A 8 -10.75 10.10 30.36
C SER A 8 -9.65 10.87 29.62
N ARG A 9 -9.92 12.12 29.23
CA ARG A 9 -8.92 13.01 28.61
C ARG A 9 -7.96 13.60 29.64
N GLU A 10 -7.90 13.00 30.83
CA GLU A 10 -6.97 13.42 31.87
C GLU A 10 -5.57 12.87 31.59
N GLY A 11 -4.55 13.66 31.82
CA GLY A 11 -3.18 13.31 31.61
C GLY A 11 -2.67 13.58 30.18
N SER A 12 -1.48 13.09 29.90
CA SER A 12 -0.77 13.35 28.63
C SER A 12 -1.28 12.46 27.49
N PRO A 13 -1.44 12.98 26.26
CA PRO A 13 -1.89 12.20 25.12
C PRO A 13 -0.77 11.30 24.58
N ILE A 14 -1.12 10.04 24.30
CA ILE A 14 -0.36 9.11 23.48
C ILE A 14 -1.11 8.92 22.16
N GLY A 15 -0.55 9.41 21.07
CA GLY A 15 -1.19 9.30 19.76
C GLY A 15 -1.24 7.85 19.28
N VAL A 16 -2.40 7.43 18.79
CA VAL A 16 -2.59 6.12 18.16
C VAL A 16 -2.98 6.33 16.71
N ILE A 17 -2.15 5.85 15.78
CA ILE A 17 -2.43 5.88 14.34
C ILE A 17 -2.56 4.45 13.86
N THR A 18 -3.66 4.15 13.19
CA THR A 18 -3.91 2.83 12.60
C THR A 18 -3.50 2.82 11.13
N VAL A 19 -2.69 1.84 10.74
CA VAL A 19 -2.29 1.55 9.37
C VAL A 19 -2.89 0.21 9.00
N ALA A 20 -4.03 0.22 8.32
CA ALA A 20 -4.79 -0.99 8.01
C ALA A 20 -5.03 -1.13 6.50
N GLY A 21 -4.92 -2.36 5.99
CA GLY A 21 -5.10 -2.69 4.58
C GLY A 21 -3.81 -2.64 3.77
N GLU A 22 -3.94 -2.79 2.45
CA GLU A 22 -2.81 -2.73 1.53
C GLU A 22 -2.18 -1.33 1.50
N ILE A 23 -0.84 -1.28 1.50
CA ILE A 23 -0.11 -0.03 1.42
C ILE A 23 0.00 0.38 -0.06
N ILE A 24 -0.62 1.49 -0.42
CA ILE A 24 -0.67 2.01 -1.79
C ILE A 24 -0.04 3.40 -1.89
N ASP A 25 0.42 3.77 -3.09
CA ASP A 25 0.91 5.13 -3.36
C ASP A 25 -0.24 6.14 -3.40
N GLY A 26 0.06 7.39 -3.07
CA GLY A 26 -0.88 8.50 -3.14
C GLY A 26 -1.80 8.61 -1.92
N GLU A 27 -2.98 9.18 -2.14
CA GLU A 27 -4.04 9.36 -1.15
C GLU A 27 -5.07 8.23 -1.25
N GLY A 28 -5.72 7.90 -0.15
CA GLY A 28 -6.76 6.87 -0.12
C GLY A 28 -7.63 6.95 1.13
N GLY A 29 -8.82 6.36 1.01
CA GLY A 29 -9.81 6.30 2.08
C GLY A 29 -9.73 5.04 2.93
N ALA A 30 -10.84 4.71 3.59
CA ALA A 30 -10.95 3.53 4.45
C ALA A 30 -10.71 2.22 3.66
N GLY A 31 -10.00 1.29 4.28
CA GLY A 31 -9.71 -0.04 3.72
C GLY A 31 -8.35 -0.17 3.04
N VAL A 32 -7.63 0.94 2.83
CA VAL A 32 -6.26 0.95 2.31
C VAL A 32 -5.37 1.85 3.16
N ALA A 33 -4.08 1.56 3.19
CA ALA A 33 -3.07 2.37 3.86
C ALA A 33 -2.31 3.20 2.82
N ALA A 34 -2.91 4.33 2.41
CA ALA A 34 -2.29 5.21 1.41
C ALA A 34 -1.11 5.99 2.01
N GLY A 35 0.02 5.97 1.32
CA GLY A 35 1.28 6.51 1.81
C GLY A 35 1.22 8.00 2.16
N ASP A 36 0.53 8.78 1.32
CA ASP A 36 0.39 10.21 1.54
C ASP A 36 -0.51 10.50 2.73
N SER A 37 -1.70 9.89 2.75
CA SER A 37 -2.67 10.06 3.83
C SER A 37 -2.09 9.66 5.20
N VAL A 38 -1.44 8.49 5.30
CA VAL A 38 -0.85 8.03 6.57
C VAL A 38 0.32 8.93 7.00
N SER A 39 1.16 9.35 6.06
CA SER A 39 2.28 10.25 6.37
C SER A 39 1.79 11.60 6.85
N GLU A 40 0.75 12.14 6.24
CA GLU A 40 0.13 13.40 6.66
C GLU A 40 -0.45 13.30 8.06
N LEU A 41 -1.17 12.22 8.39
CA LEU A 41 -1.65 11.98 9.76
C LEU A 41 -0.51 11.98 10.78
N ILE A 42 0.64 11.38 10.44
CA ILE A 42 1.81 11.39 11.32
C ILE A 42 2.34 12.83 11.48
N TYR A 43 2.50 13.56 10.38
CA TYR A 43 2.97 14.95 10.43
C TYR A 43 2.01 15.86 11.19
N ASP A 44 0.70 15.67 11.05
CA ASP A 44 -0.30 16.43 11.77
C ASP A 44 -0.27 16.10 13.27
N ALA A 45 -0.12 14.82 13.62
CA ALA A 45 0.08 14.41 15.00
C ALA A 45 1.29 15.12 15.63
N LEU A 46 2.38 15.29 14.85
CA LEU A 46 3.60 15.95 15.30
C LEU A 46 3.48 17.48 15.47
N LYS A 47 2.39 18.10 15.02
CA LYS A 47 2.08 19.52 15.29
C LYS A 47 1.53 19.74 16.70
N ASN A 48 1.10 18.68 17.38
CA ASN A 48 0.61 18.74 18.75
C ASN A 48 1.78 18.70 19.72
N ASP A 49 2.12 19.81 20.34
CA ASP A 49 3.21 19.92 21.32
C ASP A 49 2.97 19.12 22.61
N ASP A 50 1.72 18.76 22.91
CA ASP A 50 1.36 17.95 24.05
C ASP A 50 1.59 16.44 23.81
N LEU A 51 1.78 16.02 22.57
CA LEU A 51 1.98 14.62 22.21
C LEU A 51 3.26 14.07 22.86
N LYS A 52 3.15 13.01 23.65
CA LYS A 52 4.30 12.45 24.40
C LYS A 52 4.87 11.18 23.79
N ALA A 53 4.07 10.42 23.05
CA ALA A 53 4.49 9.22 22.34
C ALA A 53 3.54 8.91 21.19
N LEU A 54 3.97 8.05 20.26
CA LEU A 54 3.15 7.48 19.20
C LEU A 54 3.08 5.96 19.31
N VAL A 55 1.89 5.42 19.18
CA VAL A 55 1.65 3.99 18.94
C VAL A 55 1.12 3.84 17.52
N ILE A 56 1.80 3.04 16.72
CA ILE A 56 1.37 2.70 15.36
C ILE A 56 0.76 1.30 15.41
N ARG A 57 -0.55 1.23 15.23
CA ARG A 57 -1.28 -0.03 15.11
C ARG A 57 -1.25 -0.46 13.67
N VAL A 58 -0.63 -1.61 13.35
CA VAL A 58 -0.44 -2.07 11.97
C VAL A 58 -1.21 -3.36 11.75
N ASP A 59 -2.10 -3.36 10.75
CA ASP A 59 -2.81 -4.55 10.24
C ASP A 59 -2.76 -4.54 8.71
N SER A 60 -1.60 -4.90 8.14
CA SER A 60 -1.30 -4.71 6.73
C SER A 60 -0.45 -5.84 6.15
N PRO A 61 -0.80 -6.37 4.96
CA PRO A 61 0.04 -7.32 4.22
C PRO A 61 1.31 -6.67 3.63
N GLY A 62 1.40 -5.34 3.66
CA GLY A 62 2.37 -4.55 2.93
C GLY A 62 1.80 -3.97 1.64
N GLY A 63 2.65 -3.74 0.64
CA GLY A 63 2.28 -3.16 -0.64
C GLY A 63 3.42 -2.35 -1.24
N SER A 64 3.13 -1.15 -1.75
CA SER A 64 4.11 -0.27 -2.37
C SER A 64 5.32 0.00 -1.47
N VAL A 65 6.52 -0.22 -2.03
CA VAL A 65 7.80 0.09 -1.35
C VAL A 65 7.93 1.60 -1.13
N THR A 66 7.53 2.39 -2.12
CA THR A 66 7.61 3.86 -2.07
C THR A 66 6.71 4.43 -0.98
N ALA A 67 5.46 3.97 -0.92
CA ALA A 67 4.52 4.37 0.10
C ALA A 67 4.98 3.94 1.51
N SER A 68 5.47 2.69 1.64
CA SER A 68 6.03 2.18 2.90
C SER A 68 7.22 3.02 3.37
N GLU A 69 8.11 3.42 2.46
CA GLU A 69 9.25 4.29 2.77
C GLU A 69 8.79 5.70 3.18
N LYS A 70 7.76 6.24 2.53
CA LYS A 70 7.21 7.55 2.86
C LYS A 70 6.66 7.57 4.29
N ILE A 71 5.85 6.57 4.66
CA ILE A 71 5.34 6.40 6.03
C ILE A 71 6.51 6.23 7.02
N ARG A 72 7.49 5.38 6.68
CA ARG A 72 8.66 5.17 7.53
C ARG A 72 9.43 6.47 7.78
N LEU A 73 9.61 7.31 6.77
CA LEU A 73 10.29 8.60 6.89
C LEU A 73 9.54 9.58 7.80
N ALA A 74 8.21 9.60 7.75
CA ALA A 74 7.39 10.38 8.68
C ALA A 74 7.61 9.92 10.14
N LEU A 75 7.72 8.62 10.38
CA LEU A 75 8.04 8.06 11.70
C LEU A 75 9.48 8.38 12.13
N VAL A 76 10.44 8.40 11.20
CA VAL A 76 11.82 8.85 11.49
C VAL A 76 11.84 10.31 11.94
N GLU A 77 10.97 11.15 11.38
CA GLU A 77 10.84 12.55 11.82
C GLU A 77 10.32 12.64 13.27
N ALA A 78 9.33 11.82 13.65
CA ALA A 78 8.90 11.72 15.06
C ALA A 78 10.07 11.34 15.98
N LYS A 79 10.90 10.39 15.55
CA LYS A 79 12.09 9.97 16.31
C LYS A 79 13.13 11.09 16.45
N LYS A 80 13.34 11.92 15.40
CA LYS A 80 14.22 13.11 15.48
C LYS A 80 13.74 14.11 16.50
N ARG A 81 12.42 14.27 16.64
CA ARG A 81 11.78 15.10 17.67
C ARG A 81 11.78 14.45 19.07
N LYS A 82 12.43 13.29 19.22
CA LYS A 82 12.52 12.52 20.47
C LYS A 82 11.16 12.03 20.99
N ILE A 83 10.18 11.88 20.10
CA ILE A 83 8.89 11.25 20.42
C ILE A 83 9.08 9.73 20.33
N PRO A 84 8.88 8.99 21.43
CA PRO A 84 8.96 7.53 21.40
C PRO A 84 7.90 6.93 20.48
N ILE A 85 8.28 5.89 19.74
CA ILE A 85 7.39 5.18 18.82
C ILE A 85 7.32 3.73 19.26
N VAL A 86 6.12 3.21 19.45
CA VAL A 86 5.86 1.80 19.69
C VAL A 86 4.96 1.27 18.58
N VAL A 87 5.31 0.12 18.02
CA VAL A 87 4.46 -0.57 17.05
C VAL A 87 3.68 -1.68 17.76
N SER A 88 2.37 -1.71 17.54
CA SER A 88 1.48 -2.80 17.92
C SER A 88 1.02 -3.50 16.64
N MET A 89 1.58 -4.67 16.36
CA MET A 89 1.16 -5.52 15.25
C MET A 89 -0.19 -6.15 15.56
N ALA A 90 -1.12 -6.08 14.60
CA ALA A 90 -2.42 -6.72 14.70
C ALA A 90 -2.36 -8.19 14.22
N ASN A 91 -3.35 -8.63 13.45
CA ASN A 91 -3.37 -9.99 12.91
C ASN A 91 -2.29 -10.21 11.87
N LEU A 92 -2.03 -9.18 11.04
CA LEU A 92 -1.09 -9.24 9.92
C LEU A 92 -0.26 -7.96 9.88
N THR A 93 1.06 -8.09 9.96
CA THR A 93 2.00 -6.98 9.79
C THR A 93 3.22 -7.49 9.04
N ALA A 94 3.12 -7.52 7.72
CA ALA A 94 4.11 -8.18 6.87
C ALA A 94 4.62 -7.26 5.76
N SER A 95 5.80 -7.57 5.21
CA SER A 95 6.41 -6.86 4.08
C SER A 95 6.49 -5.34 4.32
N GLY A 96 5.78 -4.51 3.54
CA GLY A 96 5.68 -3.05 3.78
C GLY A 96 5.20 -2.69 5.18
N GLY A 97 4.30 -3.50 5.79
CA GLY A 97 3.88 -3.34 7.18
C GLY A 97 5.04 -3.54 8.17
N TYR A 98 5.94 -4.49 7.90
CA TYR A 98 7.18 -4.62 8.68
C TYR A 98 8.15 -3.46 8.39
N TRP A 99 8.22 -3.01 7.13
CA TRP A 99 9.05 -1.86 6.73
C TRP A 99 8.74 -0.61 7.53
N ILE A 100 7.47 -0.26 7.68
CA ILE A 100 7.05 0.91 8.48
C ILE A 100 7.30 0.73 9.98
N SER A 101 7.44 -0.50 10.46
CA SER A 101 7.67 -0.81 11.88
C SER A 101 9.13 -0.58 12.33
N MET A 102 10.09 -0.50 11.39
CA MET A 102 11.52 -0.43 11.72
C MET A 102 11.98 0.78 12.55
N PRO A 103 11.39 2.00 12.44
CA PRO A 103 11.78 3.12 13.28
C PRO A 103 11.40 2.98 14.76
N ALA A 104 10.53 2.01 15.10
CA ALA A 104 10.00 1.87 16.45
C ALA A 104 11.08 1.65 17.51
N ASN A 105 10.82 2.13 18.72
CA ASN A 105 11.61 1.86 19.92
C ASN A 105 11.32 0.45 20.48
N ALA A 106 10.08 -0.03 20.28
CA ALA A 106 9.65 -1.37 20.61
C ALA A 106 8.56 -1.85 19.64
N ILE A 107 8.59 -3.13 19.31
CA ILE A 107 7.60 -3.80 18.45
C ILE A 107 6.91 -4.88 19.25
N PHE A 108 5.59 -4.80 19.33
CA PHE A 108 4.72 -5.77 19.99
C PHE A 108 3.94 -6.57 18.95
N ALA A 109 3.75 -7.86 19.21
CA ALA A 109 2.90 -8.74 18.42
C ALA A 109 2.23 -9.77 19.34
N GLU A 110 1.08 -10.26 18.97
CA GLU A 110 0.51 -11.44 19.60
C GLU A 110 1.17 -12.73 19.07
N PRO A 111 1.13 -13.84 19.81
CA PRO A 111 1.76 -15.09 19.36
C PRO A 111 1.30 -15.55 17.97
N SER A 112 0.04 -15.28 17.62
CA SER A 112 -0.61 -15.67 16.36
C SER A 112 -0.45 -14.64 15.24
N THR A 113 0.05 -13.44 15.52
CA THR A 113 0.29 -12.41 14.50
C THR A 113 1.14 -12.97 13.35
N ILE A 114 0.73 -12.74 12.13
CA ILE A 114 1.55 -13.07 10.95
C ILE A 114 2.43 -11.87 10.62
N THR A 115 3.76 -12.07 10.58
CA THR A 115 4.71 -11.00 10.34
C THR A 115 5.93 -11.46 9.53
N GLY A 116 6.92 -10.59 9.34
CA GLY A 116 8.09 -10.86 8.50
C GLY A 116 7.82 -10.51 7.04
N SER A 117 7.83 -11.50 6.15
CA SER A 117 7.75 -11.28 4.69
C SER A 117 8.78 -10.24 4.23
N ILE A 118 10.01 -10.35 4.80
CA ILE A 118 11.12 -9.46 4.43
C ILE A 118 11.60 -9.92 3.06
N GLY A 119 11.06 -9.28 2.03
CA GLY A 119 11.28 -9.62 0.64
C GLY A 119 10.70 -8.57 -0.31
N ILE A 120 11.18 -8.56 -1.54
CA ILE A 120 10.69 -7.72 -2.63
C ILE A 120 10.37 -8.61 -3.81
N PHE A 121 9.25 -8.37 -4.43
CA PHE A 121 8.88 -9.01 -5.70
C PHE A 121 8.17 -8.01 -6.62
N GLY A 122 8.16 -8.32 -7.90
CA GLY A 122 7.37 -7.61 -8.89
C GLY A 122 6.75 -8.62 -9.85
N VAL A 123 5.54 -8.37 -10.30
CA VAL A 123 4.84 -9.20 -11.29
C VAL A 123 4.64 -8.39 -12.54
N LEU A 124 5.16 -8.89 -13.66
CA LEU A 124 5.02 -8.28 -14.98
C LEU A 124 4.34 -9.30 -15.90
N PRO A 125 3.01 -9.23 -16.09
CA PRO A 125 2.31 -10.12 -17.01
C PRO A 125 2.72 -9.83 -18.45
N SER A 126 2.72 -10.87 -19.31
CA SER A 126 2.93 -10.74 -20.75
C SER A 126 1.84 -11.50 -21.50
N GLY A 127 1.15 -10.81 -22.40
CA GLY A 127 0.16 -11.39 -23.30
C GLY A 127 0.71 -11.89 -24.63
N LYS A 128 2.01 -11.74 -24.89
CA LYS A 128 2.65 -12.03 -26.17
C LYS A 128 2.32 -13.43 -26.73
N GLU A 129 2.51 -14.46 -25.90
CA GLU A 129 2.28 -15.84 -26.34
C GLU A 129 0.80 -16.14 -26.55
N ALA A 130 -0.09 -15.55 -25.74
CA ALA A 130 -1.53 -15.70 -25.91
C ALA A 130 -2.00 -15.06 -27.22
N LEU A 131 -1.55 -13.86 -27.54
CA LEU A 131 -1.85 -13.16 -28.77
C LEU A 131 -1.29 -13.88 -30.01
N ALA A 132 -0.08 -14.41 -29.92
CA ALA A 132 0.56 -15.16 -31.00
C ALA A 132 -0.25 -16.40 -31.41
N LYS A 133 -0.93 -17.08 -30.46
CA LYS A 133 -1.83 -18.21 -30.78
C LYS A 133 -3.01 -17.81 -31.64
N TRP A 134 -3.39 -16.54 -31.63
CA TRP A 134 -4.50 -15.99 -32.41
C TRP A 134 -4.02 -15.26 -33.66
N GLY A 135 -2.71 -15.36 -33.96
CA GLY A 135 -2.10 -14.68 -35.12
C GLY A 135 -1.98 -13.16 -34.95
N VAL A 136 -2.14 -12.66 -33.71
CA VAL A 136 -2.01 -11.23 -33.40
C VAL A 136 -0.58 -10.94 -32.93
N THR A 137 0.03 -9.92 -33.52
CA THR A 137 1.35 -9.41 -33.13
C THR A 137 1.27 -7.90 -32.94
N THR A 138 2.18 -7.37 -32.15
CA THR A 138 2.35 -5.92 -31.96
C THR A 138 3.64 -5.47 -32.62
N ASP A 139 3.62 -4.26 -33.18
CA ASP A 139 4.79 -3.59 -33.72
C ASP A 139 4.77 -2.10 -33.35
N GLY A 140 5.93 -1.44 -33.40
CA GLY A 140 6.04 -0.05 -33.02
C GLY A 140 7.42 0.55 -33.32
N VAL A 141 7.47 1.87 -33.44
CA VAL A 141 8.72 2.62 -33.58
C VAL A 141 9.24 2.99 -32.19
N ARG A 142 10.47 2.60 -31.90
CA ARG A 142 11.14 2.86 -30.62
C ARG A 142 12.28 3.84 -30.82
N THR A 143 12.27 4.96 -30.11
CA THR A 143 13.31 5.98 -30.18
C THR A 143 14.49 5.68 -29.28
N THR A 144 14.29 4.89 -28.24
CA THR A 144 15.34 4.42 -27.32
C THR A 144 15.17 2.93 -27.00
N PRO A 145 16.20 2.25 -26.48
CA PRO A 145 16.12 0.83 -26.14
C PRO A 145 15.06 0.46 -25.09
N LEU A 146 14.57 1.44 -24.33
CA LEU A 146 13.56 1.24 -23.29
C LEU A 146 12.22 1.96 -23.62
N SER A 147 12.10 2.58 -24.79
CA SER A 147 10.85 3.18 -25.23
C SER A 147 9.79 2.09 -25.41
N GLY A 148 8.61 2.31 -24.82
CA GLY A 148 7.49 1.36 -24.86
C GLY A 148 7.65 0.15 -23.94
N GLU A 149 8.60 0.16 -23.00
CA GLU A 149 8.72 -0.84 -21.95
C GLU A 149 7.98 -0.41 -20.65
N PRO A 150 7.34 -1.33 -19.92
CA PRO A 150 7.20 -2.77 -20.24
C PRO A 150 6.16 -3.00 -21.34
N ASP A 151 6.56 -3.73 -22.39
CA ASP A 151 5.65 -4.10 -23.47
C ASP A 151 4.87 -5.37 -23.11
N VAL A 152 3.69 -5.18 -22.53
CA VAL A 152 2.83 -6.27 -22.06
C VAL A 152 2.33 -7.15 -23.20
N LEU A 153 2.10 -6.58 -24.39
CA LEU A 153 1.53 -7.28 -25.53
C LEU A 153 2.61 -7.83 -26.47
N GLY A 154 3.69 -7.08 -26.70
CA GLY A 154 4.80 -7.48 -27.55
C GLY A 154 5.87 -8.30 -26.83
N GLY A 155 5.82 -8.33 -25.52
CA GLY A 155 6.75 -9.02 -24.63
C GLY A 155 7.88 -8.14 -24.10
N ILE A 156 8.34 -8.48 -22.93
CA ILE A 156 9.33 -7.72 -22.17
C ILE A 156 10.73 -7.94 -22.79
N SER A 157 11.46 -6.84 -23.02
CA SER A 157 12.80 -6.95 -23.58
C SER A 157 13.82 -7.43 -22.54
N PRO A 158 14.92 -8.12 -22.96
CA PRO A 158 15.99 -8.53 -22.07
C PRO A 158 16.69 -7.35 -21.35
N LYS A 159 16.60 -6.13 -21.88
CA LYS A 159 17.14 -4.94 -21.22
C LYS A 159 16.24 -4.49 -20.07
N PHE A 160 14.93 -4.49 -20.30
CA PHE A 160 13.97 -4.17 -19.25
C PHE A 160 13.96 -5.24 -18.16
N ASP A 161 14.02 -6.52 -18.54
CA ASP A 161 14.11 -7.65 -17.59
C ASP A 161 15.29 -7.47 -16.63
N ARG A 162 16.49 -7.16 -17.15
CA ARG A 162 17.66 -6.87 -16.30
C ARG A 162 17.46 -5.66 -15.39
N LEU A 163 16.79 -4.61 -15.88
CA LEU A 163 16.49 -3.43 -15.06
C LEU A 163 15.50 -3.78 -13.93
N ALA A 164 14.45 -4.53 -14.25
CA ALA A 164 13.48 -4.99 -13.27
C ALA A 164 14.15 -5.89 -12.21
N GLN A 165 14.96 -6.84 -12.63
CA GLN A 165 15.72 -7.72 -11.72
C GLN A 165 16.66 -6.91 -10.81
N ALA A 166 17.42 -5.97 -11.35
CA ALA A 166 18.31 -5.11 -10.58
C ALA A 166 17.54 -4.23 -9.56
N THR A 167 16.34 -3.80 -9.92
CA THR A 167 15.46 -3.03 -9.03
C THR A 167 14.98 -3.88 -7.85
N VAL A 168 14.57 -5.13 -8.10
CA VAL A 168 14.17 -6.08 -7.05
C VAL A 168 15.35 -6.39 -6.13
N GLU A 169 16.52 -6.71 -6.69
CA GLU A 169 17.71 -7.02 -5.90
C GLU A 169 18.17 -5.84 -5.03
N LYS A 170 18.11 -4.62 -5.59
CA LYS A 170 18.45 -3.42 -4.81
C LYS A 170 17.43 -3.19 -3.70
N GLY A 171 16.14 -3.27 -4.01
CA GLY A 171 15.08 -3.10 -3.01
C GLY A 171 15.20 -4.13 -1.89
N TYR A 172 15.51 -5.38 -2.21
CA TYR A 172 15.72 -6.42 -1.22
C TYR A 172 16.94 -6.13 -0.32
N ARG A 173 18.07 -5.74 -0.90
CA ARG A 173 19.25 -5.33 -0.11
C ARG A 173 18.97 -4.15 0.80
N ASP A 174 18.23 -3.16 0.31
CA ASP A 174 17.85 -2.00 1.12
C ASP A 174 16.95 -2.43 2.29
N PHE A 175 16.01 -3.37 2.06
CA PHE A 175 15.16 -3.91 3.13
C PHE A 175 15.99 -4.66 4.18
N LEU A 176 16.86 -5.58 3.75
CA LEU A 176 17.75 -6.31 4.65
C LEU A 176 18.59 -5.36 5.51
N THR A 177 19.18 -4.34 4.89
CA THR A 177 20.04 -3.36 5.59
C THR A 177 19.25 -2.61 6.65
N ARG A 178 18.05 -2.12 6.31
CA ARG A 178 17.20 -1.38 7.27
C ARG A 178 16.75 -2.27 8.44
N VAL A 179 16.39 -3.52 8.17
CA VAL A 179 16.04 -4.47 9.23
C VAL A 179 17.26 -4.79 10.10
N ALA A 180 18.43 -5.00 9.50
CA ALA A 180 19.68 -5.24 10.20
C ALA A 180 20.01 -4.10 11.19
N GLU A 181 19.93 -2.86 10.71
CA GLU A 181 20.11 -1.66 11.55
C GLU A 181 19.08 -1.58 12.68
N SER A 182 17.80 -1.77 12.36
CA SER A 182 16.70 -1.69 13.33
C SER A 182 16.79 -2.78 14.40
N ARG A 183 17.15 -4.00 13.99
CA ARG A 183 17.19 -5.18 14.88
C ARG A 183 18.57 -5.50 15.43
N LYS A 184 19.57 -4.65 15.17
CA LYS A 184 20.98 -4.83 15.60
C LYS A 184 21.55 -6.21 15.19
N LYS A 185 21.28 -6.58 13.95
CA LYS A 185 21.73 -7.83 13.31
C LYS A 185 22.66 -7.52 12.14
N THR A 186 23.36 -8.53 11.62
CA THR A 186 24.03 -8.40 10.33
C THR A 186 23.04 -8.63 9.19
N VAL A 187 23.37 -8.15 7.97
CA VAL A 187 22.56 -8.36 6.78
C VAL A 187 22.38 -9.86 6.49
N GLU A 188 23.42 -10.66 6.68
CA GLU A 188 23.40 -12.11 6.49
C GLU A 188 22.47 -12.81 7.49
N GLN A 189 22.46 -12.34 8.75
CA GLN A 189 21.54 -12.86 9.77
C GLN A 189 20.08 -12.54 9.41
N VAL A 190 19.83 -11.36 8.85
CA VAL A 190 18.48 -10.99 8.40
C VAL A 190 18.09 -11.76 7.13
N ASP A 191 19.03 -11.93 6.18
CA ASP A 191 18.78 -12.72 4.97
C ASP A 191 18.45 -14.18 5.33
N ALA A 192 19.14 -14.77 6.28
CA ALA A 192 18.86 -16.14 6.76
C ALA A 192 17.42 -16.34 7.28
N ILE A 193 16.74 -15.30 7.73
CA ILE A 193 15.34 -15.33 8.22
C ILE A 193 14.39 -14.52 7.33
N GLY A 194 14.91 -13.88 6.27
CA GLY A 194 14.20 -13.08 5.28
C GLY A 194 13.68 -13.91 4.09
N GLN A 195 14.04 -13.52 2.87
CA GLN A 195 13.70 -14.20 1.61
C GLN A 195 12.18 -14.33 1.41
N GLY A 196 11.42 -13.33 1.87
CA GLY A 196 9.95 -13.33 1.77
C GLY A 196 9.24 -14.27 2.73
N ARG A 197 9.95 -14.95 3.65
CA ARG A 197 9.32 -15.87 4.61
C ARG A 197 8.47 -15.11 5.63
N VAL A 198 7.32 -15.69 5.95
CA VAL A 198 6.41 -15.23 7.00
C VAL A 198 6.60 -16.04 8.28
N TRP A 199 6.37 -15.40 9.42
CA TRP A 199 6.54 -15.97 10.73
C TRP A 199 5.35 -15.66 11.63
N ALA A 200 4.95 -16.62 12.45
CA ALA A 200 4.06 -16.30 13.57
C ALA A 200 4.78 -15.41 14.59
N GLY A 201 4.04 -14.52 15.27
CA GLY A 201 4.59 -13.55 16.22
C GLY A 201 5.46 -14.19 17.32
N GLY A 202 5.07 -15.37 17.80
CA GLY A 202 5.86 -16.14 18.74
C GLY A 202 7.25 -16.52 18.19
N THR A 203 7.31 -17.00 16.95
CA THR A 203 8.57 -17.30 16.25
C THR A 203 9.34 -16.03 15.92
N ALA A 204 8.67 -15.00 15.44
CA ALA A 204 9.27 -13.71 15.13
C ALA A 204 9.96 -13.09 16.37
N ARG A 205 9.36 -13.28 17.56
CA ARG A 205 9.98 -12.90 18.84
C ARG A 205 11.28 -13.65 19.10
N GLN A 206 11.32 -14.98 18.86
CA GLN A 206 12.52 -15.80 19.01
C GLN A 206 13.62 -15.41 18.01
N LEU A 207 13.22 -15.08 16.79
CA LEU A 207 14.13 -14.61 15.73
C LEU A 207 14.62 -13.16 15.94
N GLY A 208 14.05 -12.45 16.91
CA GLY A 208 14.40 -11.06 17.22
C GLY A 208 13.81 -10.04 16.26
N LEU A 209 12.78 -10.41 15.51
CA LEU A 209 12.02 -9.50 14.65
C LEU A 209 10.94 -8.72 15.44
N VAL A 210 10.51 -9.25 16.58
CA VAL A 210 9.56 -8.65 17.52
C VAL A 210 10.24 -8.54 18.88
N ASP A 211 9.98 -7.47 19.62
CA ASP A 211 10.61 -7.25 20.93
C ASP A 211 9.86 -7.95 22.06
N ARG A 212 8.51 -7.86 22.05
CA ARG A 212 7.66 -8.42 23.10
C ARG A 212 6.36 -8.98 22.52
N LEU A 213 5.84 -9.99 23.21
CA LEU A 213 4.47 -10.46 22.98
C LEU A 213 3.50 -9.58 23.78
N GLY A 214 2.39 -9.19 23.16
CA GLY A 214 1.36 -8.37 23.77
C GLY A 214 0.49 -7.65 22.72
N GLY A 215 -0.61 -7.10 23.20
CA GLY A 215 -1.60 -6.39 22.40
C GLY A 215 -1.38 -4.87 22.35
N LEU A 216 -2.46 -4.15 22.01
CA LEU A 216 -2.44 -2.68 21.94
C LEU A 216 -2.22 -2.05 23.32
N ASP A 217 -2.85 -2.60 24.36
CA ASP A 217 -2.74 -2.05 25.72
C ASP A 217 -1.30 -2.16 26.26
N ASP A 218 -0.61 -3.27 25.95
CA ASP A 218 0.79 -3.45 26.30
C ASP A 218 1.70 -2.45 25.57
N ALA A 219 1.40 -2.19 24.29
CA ALA A 219 2.12 -1.21 23.48
C ALA A 219 1.91 0.23 24.00
N LEU A 220 0.69 0.57 24.42
CA LEU A 220 0.36 1.86 25.04
C LEU A 220 1.09 2.03 26.37
N ALA A 221 1.08 1.00 27.22
CA ALA A 221 1.82 1.02 28.50
C ALA A 221 3.33 1.21 28.28
N GLU A 222 3.90 0.56 27.26
CA GLU A 222 5.32 0.73 26.92
C GLU A 222 5.61 2.14 26.37
N ALA A 223 4.71 2.69 25.54
CA ALA A 223 4.82 4.06 25.03
C ALA A 223 4.82 5.07 26.19
N ALA A 224 3.91 4.91 27.16
CA ALA A 224 3.86 5.72 28.38
C ALA A 224 5.17 5.60 29.18
N ARG A 225 5.68 4.39 29.35
CA ARG A 225 6.95 4.14 30.05
C ARG A 225 8.14 4.83 29.35
N LEU A 226 8.21 4.74 28.02
CA LEU A 226 9.28 5.38 27.23
C LEU A 226 9.19 6.91 27.29
N ALA A 227 7.97 7.45 27.35
CA ALA A 227 7.69 8.88 27.53
C ALA A 227 7.84 9.33 29.00
N LYS A 228 8.16 8.43 29.93
CA LYS A 228 8.30 8.69 31.36
C LYS A 228 7.03 9.24 32.02
N LEU A 229 5.88 8.78 31.55
CA LEU A 229 4.57 9.15 32.12
C LEU A 229 4.24 8.24 33.31
N GLU A 230 3.59 8.82 34.32
CA GLU A 230 3.12 8.07 35.47
C GLU A 230 1.89 7.22 35.13
N LYS A 231 1.72 6.09 35.79
CA LYS A 231 0.58 5.20 35.58
C LYS A 231 -0.72 5.93 35.91
N GLY A 232 -1.65 5.95 34.95
CA GLY A 232 -2.95 6.61 35.07
C GLY A 232 -2.93 8.10 34.72
N ASN A 233 -1.77 8.69 34.41
CA ASN A 233 -1.65 10.10 33.99
C ASN A 233 -1.41 10.25 32.49
N TRP A 234 -2.04 9.41 31.70
CA TRP A 234 -2.02 9.44 30.24
C TRP A 234 -3.28 8.81 29.68
N HIS A 235 -3.59 9.16 28.43
CA HIS A 235 -4.71 8.58 27.69
C HIS A 235 -4.33 8.35 26.21
N PRO A 236 -4.91 7.34 25.54
CA PRO A 236 -4.76 7.18 24.10
C PRO A 236 -5.55 8.27 23.37
N LEU A 237 -4.90 8.91 22.40
CA LEU A 237 -5.51 9.85 21.46
C LEU A 237 -5.51 9.20 20.08
N TYR A 238 -6.68 8.69 19.64
CA TYR A 238 -6.83 8.12 18.32
C TYR A 238 -6.82 9.23 17.28
N ILE A 239 -5.89 9.13 16.33
CA ILE A 239 -5.66 10.11 15.27
C ILE A 239 -6.11 9.44 13.97
N GLU A 240 -7.24 9.90 13.47
CA GLU A 240 -7.89 9.38 12.26
C GLU A 240 -8.07 10.51 11.24
N PRO A 241 -8.15 10.20 9.94
CA PRO A 241 -8.51 11.20 8.94
C PRO A 241 -9.84 11.85 9.33
N VAL A 242 -9.88 13.18 9.31
CA VAL A 242 -11.15 13.89 9.49
C VAL A 242 -11.99 13.65 8.24
N PRO A 243 -13.16 12.99 8.33
CA PRO A 243 -14.01 12.83 7.17
C PRO A 243 -14.40 14.23 6.67
N ASP A 244 -14.13 14.52 5.39
CA ASP A 244 -14.67 15.74 4.80
C ASP A 244 -16.19 15.66 4.85
N PHE A 245 -16.81 16.68 5.46
CA PHE A 245 -18.28 16.74 5.62
C PHE A 245 -18.98 16.66 4.26
N ALA A 246 -18.38 17.23 3.21
CA ALA A 246 -18.90 17.17 1.85
C ALA A 246 -18.85 15.75 1.28
N SER A 247 -17.75 15.01 1.51
CA SER A 247 -17.62 13.60 1.09
C SER A 247 -18.55 12.68 1.89
N THR A 248 -18.80 12.96 3.16
CA THR A 248 -19.74 12.19 3.99
C THR A 248 -21.20 12.42 3.55
N LEU A 249 -21.54 13.64 3.15
CA LEU A 249 -22.90 13.98 2.69
C LEU A 249 -23.17 13.51 1.26
N LEU A 250 -22.18 13.57 0.38
CA LEU A 250 -22.25 13.20 -1.04
C LEU A 250 -21.78 11.77 -1.31
N GLY A 251 -20.91 11.21 -0.49
CA GLY A 251 -20.34 9.88 -0.64
C GLY A 251 -21.35 8.74 -0.48
N GLY A 252 -22.54 9.02 0.06
CA GLY A 252 -23.70 8.11 -0.01
C GLY A 252 -24.34 8.05 -1.40
N LEU A 253 -24.00 8.98 -2.31
CA LEU A 253 -24.59 9.12 -3.64
C LEU A 253 -23.60 8.88 -4.78
N MET A 254 -22.29 9.01 -4.55
CA MET A 254 -21.26 8.71 -5.55
C MET A 254 -20.02 8.13 -4.85
N PRO A 255 -19.53 6.93 -5.23
CA PRO A 255 -18.19 6.51 -4.83
C PRO A 255 -17.20 7.50 -5.48
N GLU A 256 -16.42 8.20 -4.65
CA GLU A 256 -15.31 9.00 -5.18
C GLU A 256 -14.36 8.09 -5.95
N PRO A 257 -14.04 8.41 -7.20
CA PRO A 257 -12.96 7.71 -7.87
C PRO A 257 -11.69 8.00 -7.07
N ALA A 258 -11.08 6.96 -6.51
CA ALA A 258 -9.75 7.06 -5.93
C ALA A 258 -8.88 7.82 -6.94
N GLN A 259 -8.36 8.99 -6.58
CA GLN A 259 -7.44 9.72 -7.45
C GLN A 259 -6.15 8.90 -7.48
N ALA A 260 -6.05 8.03 -8.48
CA ALA A 260 -4.88 7.22 -8.71
C ALA A 260 -3.72 8.15 -9.11
N HIS A 261 -2.90 8.52 -8.13
CA HIS A 261 -1.64 9.19 -8.41
C HIS A 261 -0.72 8.17 -9.09
N MET A 262 -0.01 8.63 -10.14
CA MET A 262 0.93 7.77 -10.85
C MET A 262 1.97 7.23 -9.87
N PRO A 263 2.08 5.90 -9.70
CA PRO A 263 3.08 5.31 -8.83
C PRO A 263 4.49 5.75 -9.21
N THR A 264 5.36 5.89 -8.23
CA THR A 264 6.71 6.40 -8.43
C THR A 264 7.75 5.30 -8.61
N ASP A 265 7.42 4.06 -8.24
CA ASP A 265 8.29 2.90 -8.46
C ASP A 265 8.06 2.23 -9.83
N LEU A 266 9.04 1.44 -10.26
CA LEU A 266 9.04 0.79 -11.57
C LEU A 266 7.85 -0.17 -11.77
N PHE A 267 7.53 -0.96 -10.76
CA PHE A 267 6.48 -1.99 -10.85
C PHE A 267 5.09 -1.38 -10.71
N GLY A 268 4.93 -0.38 -9.83
CA GLY A 268 3.70 0.38 -9.71
C GLY A 268 3.37 1.13 -11.00
N ARG A 269 4.37 1.75 -11.66
CA ARG A 269 4.18 2.37 -12.98
C ARG A 269 3.76 1.35 -14.03
N ALA A 270 4.40 0.18 -14.07
CA ALA A 270 4.03 -0.87 -14.99
C ALA A 270 2.59 -1.36 -14.76
N ALA A 271 2.18 -1.54 -13.50
CA ALA A 271 0.81 -1.92 -13.15
C ALA A 271 -0.21 -0.83 -13.53
N PHE A 272 0.12 0.44 -13.31
CA PHE A 272 -0.72 1.58 -13.68
C PHE A 272 -0.89 1.70 -15.21
N GLU A 273 0.19 1.56 -15.97
CA GLU A 273 0.16 1.54 -17.44
C GLU A 273 -0.72 0.39 -17.96
N GLN A 274 -0.64 -0.78 -17.34
CA GLN A 274 -1.51 -1.92 -17.68
C GLN A 274 -2.98 -1.61 -17.40
N GLN A 275 -3.28 -1.03 -16.24
CA GLN A 275 -4.65 -0.67 -15.90
C GLN A 275 -5.21 0.34 -16.88
N LEU A 276 -4.44 1.37 -17.26
CA LEU A 276 -4.84 2.34 -18.29
C LEU A 276 -5.12 1.66 -19.64
N LEU A 277 -4.32 0.66 -20.01
CA LEU A 277 -4.54 -0.10 -21.24
C LEU A 277 -5.84 -0.91 -21.18
N PHE A 278 -6.10 -1.62 -20.08
CA PHE A 278 -7.34 -2.37 -19.89
C PHE A 278 -8.57 -1.45 -19.86
N ASP A 279 -8.49 -0.32 -19.18
CA ASP A 279 -9.57 0.68 -19.13
C ASP A 279 -9.85 1.25 -20.52
N ARG A 280 -8.80 1.48 -21.32
CA ARG A 280 -8.92 1.92 -22.71
C ARG A 280 -9.59 0.87 -23.58
N ILE A 281 -9.15 -0.39 -23.50
CA ILE A 281 -9.76 -1.51 -24.23
C ILE A 281 -11.23 -1.68 -23.82
N ALA A 282 -11.52 -1.62 -22.53
CA ALA A 282 -12.90 -1.71 -22.03
C ALA A 282 -13.78 -0.55 -22.51
N ALA A 283 -13.23 0.67 -22.55
CA ALA A 283 -13.92 1.84 -23.10
C ALA A 283 -14.18 1.71 -24.60
N ASP A 284 -13.20 1.21 -25.35
CA ASP A 284 -13.33 0.99 -26.79
C ASP A 284 -14.33 -0.14 -27.11
N LEU A 285 -14.34 -1.23 -26.34
CA LEU A 285 -15.34 -2.30 -26.45
C LEU A 285 -16.76 -1.81 -26.14
N ARG A 286 -16.94 -0.96 -25.10
CA ARG A 286 -18.24 -0.36 -24.77
C ARG A 286 -18.73 0.55 -25.90
N LEU A 287 -17.85 1.31 -26.53
CA LEU A 287 -18.17 2.17 -27.66
C LEU A 287 -18.56 1.35 -28.89
N LEU A 288 -17.85 0.27 -29.20
CA LEU A 288 -18.16 -0.61 -30.32
C LEU A 288 -19.49 -1.38 -30.12
N SER A 289 -19.84 -1.71 -28.87
CA SER A 289 -21.09 -2.41 -28.54
C SER A 289 -22.33 -1.49 -28.53
N GLY A 290 -22.14 -0.16 -28.42
CA GLY A 290 -23.23 0.81 -28.30
C GLY A 290 -23.59 1.59 -29.58
N VAL A 291 -22.86 1.38 -30.68
CA VAL A 291 -22.97 2.25 -31.85
C VAL A 291 -23.58 1.55 -33.06
N GLN A 292 -24.63 2.17 -33.61
CA GLN A 292 -25.18 1.82 -34.93
C GLN A 292 -24.70 2.88 -35.95
N GLY A 293 -23.72 2.53 -36.81
CA GLY A 293 -23.26 3.38 -37.91
C GLY A 293 -21.73 3.57 -38.02
N ALA A 294 -21.27 4.17 -39.14
CA ALA A 294 -19.85 4.45 -39.37
C ALA A 294 -19.35 5.61 -38.50
N GLN A 295 -18.17 5.45 -37.88
CA GLN A 295 -17.54 6.46 -37.03
C GLN A 295 -16.11 6.79 -37.45
N VAL A 296 -15.74 8.07 -37.31
CA VAL A 296 -14.37 8.55 -37.49
C VAL A 296 -13.83 8.95 -36.11
N ARG A 297 -12.71 8.36 -35.71
CA ARG A 297 -12.17 8.55 -34.37
C ARG A 297 -10.65 8.68 -34.41
N CYS A 298 -10.10 9.56 -33.55
CA CYS A 298 -8.68 9.64 -33.30
C CYS A 298 -8.26 8.51 -32.35
N LEU A 299 -7.54 7.52 -32.84
CA LEU A 299 -7.02 6.40 -32.04
C LEU A 299 -5.84 6.80 -31.15
N GLU A 300 -5.15 7.90 -31.49
CA GLU A 300 -3.99 8.42 -30.79
C GLU A 300 -4.32 9.51 -29.77
N CYS A 301 -5.56 10.07 -29.85
CA CYS A 301 -5.98 11.09 -28.91
C CYS A 301 -6.38 10.41 -27.60
N GLY A 302 -5.68 10.74 -26.49
CA GLY A 302 -6.02 10.24 -25.15
C GLY A 302 -7.50 10.49 -24.83
N VAL A 303 -8.07 9.62 -24.01
CA VAL A 303 -9.45 9.81 -23.50
C VAL A 303 -9.50 11.13 -22.77
N VAL A 304 -10.27 12.09 -23.28
CA VAL A 304 -10.57 13.32 -22.56
C VAL A 304 -11.41 12.92 -21.35
N ALA A 305 -10.79 12.89 -20.19
CA ALA A 305 -11.50 12.71 -18.93
C ALA A 305 -12.43 13.90 -18.74
N GLY A 306 -13.73 13.67 -18.80
CA GLY A 306 -14.70 14.70 -18.47
C GLY A 306 -15.94 14.81 -19.34
N VAL A 307 -16.65 13.71 -19.57
CA VAL A 307 -18.11 13.76 -19.79
C VAL A 307 -18.72 12.61 -18.98
N PRO A 308 -19.43 12.89 -17.88
CA PRO A 308 -20.23 11.86 -17.24
C PRO A 308 -21.42 11.55 -18.15
N THR A 309 -21.33 10.48 -18.91
CA THR A 309 -22.52 9.90 -19.54
C THR A 309 -23.27 9.15 -18.44
N GLN A 310 -24.47 9.65 -18.09
CA GLN A 310 -25.40 8.93 -17.24
C GLN A 310 -25.60 7.50 -17.78
N PRO A 311 -25.62 6.48 -16.94
CA PRO A 311 -25.98 5.13 -17.37
C PRO A 311 -27.50 5.02 -17.48
N GLU A 312 -28.06 5.38 -18.61
CA GLU A 312 -29.37 4.87 -18.99
C GLU A 312 -29.19 3.51 -19.65
N GLY A 313 -29.67 2.47 -18.99
CA GLY A 313 -29.85 1.15 -19.60
C GLY A 313 -29.02 0.07 -18.97
N GLY A 314 -29.70 -0.78 -18.19
CA GLY A 314 -29.14 -1.97 -17.58
C GLY A 314 -28.47 -2.89 -18.60
N LEU A 315 -27.34 -3.46 -18.21
CA LEU A 315 -26.63 -4.52 -18.93
C LEU A 315 -27.61 -5.63 -19.33
N ASN A 316 -27.80 -5.78 -20.64
CA ASN A 316 -28.62 -6.83 -21.21
C ASN A 316 -27.96 -8.19 -20.89
N LYS A 317 -28.53 -8.95 -19.96
CA LYS A 317 -28.04 -10.25 -19.48
C LYS A 317 -27.78 -11.28 -20.59
N GLY A 318 -28.29 -11.04 -21.80
CA GLY A 318 -28.15 -11.94 -22.95
C GLY A 318 -26.72 -12.10 -23.47
N TRP A 319 -25.85 -11.10 -23.35
CA TRP A 319 -24.47 -11.17 -23.86
C TRP A 319 -23.55 -11.98 -22.96
N LEU A 320 -23.78 -11.95 -21.65
CA LEU A 320 -22.99 -12.73 -20.70
C LEU A 320 -23.28 -14.24 -20.86
N GLU A 321 -24.52 -14.61 -21.14
CA GLU A 321 -24.91 -16.00 -21.41
C GLU A 321 -24.36 -16.51 -22.74
N LEU A 322 -24.24 -15.67 -23.77
CA LEU A 322 -23.63 -16.05 -25.05
C LEU A 322 -22.12 -16.29 -24.91
N PHE A 323 -21.42 -15.48 -24.11
CA PHE A 323 -19.99 -15.60 -23.88
C PHE A 323 -19.64 -16.88 -23.08
N ILE A 324 -20.46 -17.20 -22.08
CA ILE A 324 -20.27 -18.41 -21.24
C ILE A 324 -20.57 -19.71 -22.02
N ARG A 325 -21.42 -19.69 -23.04
CA ARG A 325 -21.71 -20.84 -23.91
C ARG A 325 -20.60 -21.22 -24.89
N HIS A 326 -19.67 -20.32 -25.18
CA HIS A 326 -18.57 -20.57 -26.14
C HIS A 326 -17.23 -20.92 -25.48
N ILE A 327 -17.19 -21.02 -24.13
CA ILE A 327 -15.99 -21.40 -23.35
C ILE A 327 -16.13 -22.82 -22.75
N ARG A 328 -17.19 -23.55 -23.12
CA ARG A 328 -17.30 -24.98 -22.79
C ARG A 328 -16.98 -25.86 -23.96
#